data_803f07f9cdda40fcbaaa5666bb61cfa7
#
_entry.id   803f07f9cdda40fcbaaa5666bb61cfa7
#
_cell.length_a   1.000
_cell.length_b   1.000
_cell.length_c   1.000
_cell.angle_alpha   90.00
_cell.angle_beta   90.00
_cell.angle_gamma   90.00
#
_symmetry.space_group_name_H-M   'P 1'
#
loop_
_entity.id
_entity.type
_entity.pdbx_description
1 polymer ?
#
loop_
_entity_poly.entity_id
_entity_poly.type
_entity_poly.pdbx_seq_one_letter_code
_entity_poly.pdbx_strand_id
1 'polypeptide(L)'
;ARSPEKKQERFNQIMEVTNDLFLKHSYHDITLTTIAKALNWSRGNLYKYVNTKEEIFLEIYLSKQEEFINSLKESFESKKIDQVYFANKLSQCFDQHRLYLRYHNILATIIETNVSVEKLADFKIKSYKQREYFFELLQIQCPQLSPKQVKMLFLTLMYHACGLDSHTHGTKLLEDAMALANLEIYYDNYCQLMSTFIIMCLNNFK
;
A
#
# COMPACT_ATOMS: atom_id res chain seq x y z
N ALA A 1 18.49 -26.62 -15.55
CA ALA A 1 17.50 -25.52 -15.35
C ALA A 1 16.96 -25.61 -13.92
N ARG A 2 16.86 -24.48 -13.19
CA ARG A 2 16.24 -24.46 -11.84
C ARG A 2 14.73 -24.66 -12.01
N SER A 3 14.10 -25.45 -11.11
CA SER A 3 12.65 -25.63 -11.16
C SER A 3 11.93 -24.26 -10.98
N PRO A 4 10.70 -24.10 -11.52
CA PRO A 4 9.89 -22.88 -11.33
C PRO A 4 9.71 -22.52 -9.86
N GLU A 5 9.54 -23.51 -8.97
CA GLU A 5 9.39 -23.31 -7.54
C GLU A 5 10.64 -22.69 -6.91
N LYS A 6 11.85 -23.17 -7.24
CA LYS A 6 13.11 -22.58 -6.77
C LYS A 6 13.33 -21.16 -7.30
N LYS A 7 12.78 -20.85 -8.47
CA LYS A 7 12.84 -19.49 -9.02
C LYS A 7 11.93 -18.57 -8.21
N GLN A 8 10.72 -19.02 -7.88
CA GLN A 8 9.76 -18.27 -7.07
C GLN A 8 10.28 -18.05 -5.65
N GLU A 9 10.82 -19.08 -5.02
CA GLU A 9 11.43 -18.97 -3.68
C GLU A 9 12.54 -17.91 -3.63
N ARG A 10 13.40 -17.88 -4.65
CA ARG A 10 14.46 -16.88 -4.76
C ARG A 10 13.91 -15.48 -5.00
N PHE A 11 12.83 -15.36 -5.75
CA PHE A 11 12.18 -14.09 -5.97
C PHE A 11 11.51 -13.58 -4.67
N ASN A 12 10.91 -14.45 -3.88
CA ASN A 12 10.37 -14.11 -2.57
C ASN A 12 11.46 -13.57 -1.63
N GLN A 13 12.66 -14.18 -1.60
CA GLN A 13 13.81 -13.66 -0.84
C GLN A 13 14.22 -12.25 -1.31
N ILE A 14 14.17 -11.97 -2.62
CA ILE A 14 14.43 -10.64 -3.16
C ILE A 14 13.39 -9.64 -2.64
N MET A 15 12.11 -9.99 -2.64
CA MET A 15 11.02 -9.15 -2.16
C MET A 15 11.17 -8.86 -0.66
N GLU A 16 11.42 -9.87 0.17
CA GLU A 16 11.60 -9.73 1.62
C GLU A 16 12.74 -8.76 1.95
N VAL A 17 13.92 -8.99 1.38
CA VAL A 17 15.08 -8.12 1.61
C VAL A 17 14.84 -6.70 1.10
N THR A 18 14.17 -6.54 -0.04
CA THR A 18 13.85 -5.20 -0.58
C THR A 18 12.86 -4.48 0.33
N ASN A 19 11.86 -5.17 0.85
CA ASN A 19 10.90 -4.64 1.80
C ASN A 19 11.58 -4.21 3.12
N ASP A 20 12.49 -5.02 3.66
CA ASP A 20 13.26 -4.70 4.87
C ASP A 20 14.15 -3.47 4.67
N LEU A 21 14.73 -3.32 3.49
CA LEU A 21 15.47 -2.11 3.13
C LEU A 21 14.54 -0.89 3.08
N PHE A 22 13.34 -1.02 2.50
CA PHE A 22 12.38 0.08 2.38
C PHE A 22 11.80 0.53 3.73
N LEU A 23 11.76 -0.35 4.73
CA LEU A 23 11.39 0.01 6.10
C LEU A 23 12.43 0.91 6.78
N LYS A 24 13.71 0.79 6.40
CA LYS A 24 14.85 1.43 7.08
C LYS A 24 15.47 2.58 6.30
N HIS A 25 15.27 2.64 4.99
CA HIS A 25 15.93 3.57 4.09
C HIS A 25 14.91 4.25 3.17
N SER A 26 15.30 5.39 2.59
CA SER A 26 14.49 6.04 1.55
C SER A 26 14.48 5.19 0.27
N TYR A 27 13.42 5.35 -0.55
CA TYR A 27 13.35 4.69 -1.85
C TYR A 27 14.59 4.97 -2.73
N HIS A 28 15.16 6.17 -2.66
CA HIS A 28 16.31 6.58 -3.48
C HIS A 28 17.59 5.85 -3.09
N ASP A 29 17.75 5.48 -1.83
CA ASP A 29 18.92 4.75 -1.32
C ASP A 29 18.90 3.27 -1.68
N ILE A 30 17.73 2.75 -2.08
CA ILE A 30 17.55 1.35 -2.49
C ILE A 30 17.91 1.21 -3.97
N THR A 31 18.92 0.40 -4.24
CA THR A 31 19.41 0.09 -5.59
C THR A 31 19.53 -1.43 -5.77
N LEU A 32 19.59 -1.91 -7.01
CA LEU A 32 19.88 -3.34 -7.24
C LEU A 32 21.20 -3.77 -6.62
N THR A 33 22.15 -2.85 -6.47
CA THR A 33 23.43 -3.12 -5.81
C THR A 33 23.26 -3.32 -4.31
N THR A 34 22.48 -2.46 -3.62
CA THR A 34 22.22 -2.60 -2.18
C THR A 34 21.39 -3.84 -1.88
N ILE A 35 20.42 -4.18 -2.73
CA ILE A 35 19.62 -5.42 -2.63
C ILE A 35 20.53 -6.65 -2.80
N ALA A 36 21.36 -6.70 -3.85
CA ALA A 36 22.27 -7.81 -4.07
C ALA A 36 23.26 -8.00 -2.89
N LYS A 37 23.78 -6.89 -2.36
CA LYS A 37 24.65 -6.93 -1.17
C LYS A 37 23.94 -7.49 0.05
N ALA A 38 22.73 -7.08 0.32
CA ALA A 38 21.94 -7.56 1.45
C ALA A 38 21.57 -9.05 1.32
N LEU A 39 21.42 -9.55 0.09
CA LEU A 39 21.22 -10.97 -0.21
C LEU A 39 22.53 -11.80 -0.20
N ASN A 40 23.69 -11.19 -0.08
CA ASN A 40 24.99 -11.82 -0.34
C ASN A 40 25.10 -12.44 -1.76
N TRP A 41 24.51 -11.77 -2.75
CA TRP A 41 24.53 -12.20 -4.14
C TRP A 41 25.39 -11.27 -5.00
N SER A 42 25.90 -11.82 -6.11
CA SER A 42 26.45 -10.97 -7.17
C SER A 42 25.33 -10.22 -7.89
N ARG A 43 25.59 -9.03 -8.43
CA ARG A 43 24.66 -8.29 -9.28
C ARG A 43 24.16 -9.12 -10.45
N GLY A 44 25.06 -9.85 -11.13
CA GLY A 44 24.70 -10.73 -12.24
C GLY A 44 23.74 -11.86 -11.84
N ASN A 45 23.76 -12.30 -10.57
CA ASN A 45 22.76 -13.27 -10.09
C ASN A 45 21.39 -12.61 -9.90
N LEU A 46 21.32 -11.39 -9.38
CA LEU A 46 20.07 -10.64 -9.21
C LEU A 46 19.42 -10.31 -10.57
N TYR A 47 20.20 -9.89 -11.56
CA TYR A 47 19.71 -9.60 -12.92
C TYR A 47 19.08 -10.79 -13.67
N LYS A 48 19.24 -12.03 -13.16
CA LYS A 48 18.51 -13.20 -13.70
C LYS A 48 17.02 -13.21 -13.31
N TYR A 49 16.62 -12.38 -12.35
CA TYR A 49 15.28 -12.33 -11.81
C TYR A 49 14.56 -11.04 -12.13
N VAL A 50 15.27 -9.91 -12.14
CA VAL A 50 14.70 -8.58 -12.31
C VAL A 50 15.62 -7.68 -13.13
N ASN A 51 15.04 -6.75 -13.89
CA ASN A 51 15.79 -5.76 -14.65
C ASN A 51 15.91 -4.45 -13.88
N THR A 52 14.88 -4.07 -13.13
CA THR A 52 14.82 -2.83 -12.35
C THR A 52 14.34 -3.12 -10.92
N LYS A 53 14.65 -2.24 -9.99
CA LYS A 53 14.12 -2.34 -8.62
C LYS A 53 12.62 -2.13 -8.60
N GLU A 54 12.09 -1.33 -9.51
CA GLU A 54 10.68 -1.01 -9.63
C GLU A 54 9.84 -2.27 -9.93
N GLU A 55 10.36 -3.22 -10.70
CA GLU A 55 9.71 -4.51 -10.90
C GLU A 55 9.52 -5.26 -9.57
N ILE A 56 10.50 -5.18 -8.66
CA ILE A 56 10.40 -5.77 -7.31
C ILE A 56 9.34 -5.03 -6.51
N PHE A 57 9.34 -3.70 -6.55
CA PHE A 57 8.38 -2.86 -5.83
C PHE A 57 6.94 -3.10 -6.28
N LEU A 58 6.68 -3.36 -7.58
CA LEU A 58 5.35 -3.72 -8.09
C LEU A 58 4.85 -5.04 -7.47
N GLU A 59 5.70 -6.06 -7.40
CA GLU A 59 5.30 -7.35 -6.84
C GLU A 59 5.11 -7.28 -5.31
N ILE A 60 5.93 -6.50 -4.59
CA ILE A 60 5.72 -6.25 -3.17
C ILE A 60 4.39 -5.49 -2.96
N TYR A 61 4.11 -4.49 -3.78
CA TYR A 61 2.83 -3.77 -3.72
C TYR A 61 1.64 -4.74 -3.85
N LEU A 62 1.66 -5.66 -4.83
CA LEU A 62 0.60 -6.65 -5.02
C LEU A 62 0.45 -7.56 -3.79
N SER A 63 1.55 -7.99 -3.21
CA SER A 63 1.53 -8.78 -1.96
C SER A 63 0.90 -8.00 -0.80
N LYS A 64 1.29 -6.73 -0.61
CA LYS A 64 0.73 -5.89 0.46
C LYS A 64 -0.74 -5.51 0.22
N GLN A 65 -1.13 -5.32 -1.04
CA GLN A 65 -2.53 -5.15 -1.42
C GLN A 65 -3.35 -6.40 -1.09
N GLU A 66 -2.83 -7.59 -1.40
CA GLU A 66 -3.50 -8.86 -1.10
C GLU A 66 -3.68 -9.06 0.41
N GLU A 67 -2.64 -8.79 1.22
CA GLU A 67 -2.71 -8.82 2.68
C GLU A 67 -3.82 -7.89 3.19
N PHE A 68 -3.89 -6.66 2.69
CA PHE A 68 -4.95 -5.70 3.04
C PHE A 68 -6.34 -6.19 2.63
N ILE A 69 -6.51 -6.68 1.40
CA ILE A 69 -7.80 -7.22 0.94
C ILE A 69 -8.24 -8.44 1.76
N ASN A 70 -7.31 -9.32 2.13
CA ASN A 70 -7.62 -10.45 2.98
C ASN A 70 -8.06 -10.01 4.39
N SER A 71 -7.42 -8.99 4.97
CA SER A 71 -7.87 -8.43 6.25
C SER A 71 -9.28 -7.82 6.16
N LEU A 72 -9.65 -7.23 5.02
CA LEU A 72 -11.03 -6.78 4.79
C LEU A 72 -12.01 -7.97 4.75
N LYS A 73 -11.66 -9.06 4.06
CA LYS A 73 -12.50 -10.28 4.00
C LYS A 73 -12.70 -10.91 5.38
N GLU A 74 -11.68 -10.92 6.21
CA GLU A 74 -11.73 -11.42 7.58
C GLU A 74 -12.53 -10.49 8.51
N SER A 75 -12.47 -9.18 8.26
CA SER A 75 -13.11 -8.16 9.09
C SER A 75 -14.57 -7.92 8.79
N PHE A 76 -15.02 -8.21 7.57
CA PHE A 76 -16.37 -7.86 7.11
C PHE A 76 -17.08 -9.07 6.53
N GLU A 77 -18.33 -9.26 6.95
CA GLU A 77 -19.28 -10.15 6.30
C GLU A 77 -19.92 -9.44 5.08
N SER A 78 -20.45 -10.21 4.12
CA SER A 78 -21.13 -9.69 2.92
C SER A 78 -22.54 -9.14 3.26
N LYS A 79 -22.63 -8.26 4.26
CA LYS A 79 -23.86 -7.60 4.69
C LYS A 79 -23.64 -6.14 5.05
N LYS A 80 -24.70 -5.34 4.95
CA LYS A 80 -24.67 -3.97 5.44
C LYS A 80 -24.65 -3.96 6.97
N ILE A 81 -23.76 -3.13 7.53
CA ILE A 81 -23.59 -2.96 8.97
C ILE A 81 -23.76 -1.49 9.37
N ASP A 82 -23.76 -1.21 10.66
CA ASP A 82 -23.79 0.16 11.17
C ASP A 82 -22.62 0.98 10.62
N GLN A 83 -22.91 2.22 10.23
CA GLN A 83 -21.95 3.09 9.56
C GLN A 83 -20.75 3.46 10.43
N VAL A 84 -20.96 3.69 11.72
CA VAL A 84 -19.87 4.05 12.66
C VAL A 84 -19.01 2.82 12.90
N TYR A 85 -19.64 1.66 13.07
CA TYR A 85 -18.91 0.39 13.20
C TYR A 85 -18.07 0.09 11.94
N PHE A 86 -18.66 0.27 10.75
CA PHE A 86 -17.95 0.11 9.47
C PHE A 86 -16.73 1.03 9.38
N ALA A 87 -16.91 2.32 9.66
CA ALA A 87 -15.86 3.32 9.57
C ALA A 87 -14.71 3.03 10.54
N ASN A 88 -15.01 2.67 11.79
CA ASN A 88 -14.00 2.31 12.78
C ASN A 88 -13.23 1.04 12.37
N LYS A 89 -13.93 0.03 11.87
CA LYS A 89 -13.30 -1.22 11.45
C LYS A 89 -12.42 -1.04 10.21
N LEU A 90 -12.90 -0.29 9.22
CA LEU A 90 -12.14 0.02 8.01
C LEU A 90 -10.90 0.87 8.31
N SER A 91 -11.01 1.85 9.23
CA SER A 91 -9.87 2.65 9.66
C SER A 91 -8.79 1.80 10.35
N GLN A 92 -9.19 0.81 11.16
CA GLN A 92 -8.26 -0.16 11.76
C GLN A 92 -7.58 -1.03 10.70
N CYS A 93 -8.30 -1.49 9.67
CA CYS A 93 -7.68 -2.24 8.57
C CYS A 93 -6.61 -1.39 7.84
N PHE A 94 -6.88 -0.12 7.57
CA PHE A 94 -5.87 0.78 7.00
C PHE A 94 -4.66 0.96 7.92
N ASP A 95 -4.89 1.16 9.21
CA ASP A 95 -3.84 1.36 10.21
C ASP A 95 -2.93 0.13 10.34
N GLN A 96 -3.48 -1.08 10.30
CA GLN A 96 -2.72 -2.33 10.32
C GLN A 96 -1.91 -2.56 9.04
N HIS A 97 -2.30 -1.96 7.92
CA HIS A 97 -1.67 -2.15 6.62
C HIS A 97 -0.98 -0.87 6.09
N ARG A 98 -0.36 -0.07 6.98
CA ARG A 98 0.31 1.19 6.61
C ARG A 98 1.42 1.01 5.58
N LEU A 99 2.09 -0.13 5.59
CA LEU A 99 3.12 -0.41 4.59
C LEU A 99 2.53 -0.46 3.18
N TYR A 100 1.31 -1.00 3.01
CA TYR A 100 0.58 -0.92 1.73
C TYR A 100 0.35 0.54 1.31
N LEU A 101 -0.06 1.43 2.24
CA LEU A 101 -0.26 2.85 1.98
C LEU A 101 1.06 3.55 1.58
N ARG A 102 2.17 3.23 2.24
CA ARG A 102 3.51 3.76 1.90
C ARG A 102 3.93 3.37 0.48
N TYR A 103 3.70 2.11 0.07
CA TYR A 103 3.94 1.69 -1.32
C TYR A 103 3.00 2.39 -2.29
N HIS A 104 1.74 2.62 -1.90
CA HIS A 104 0.76 3.31 -2.74
C HIS A 104 1.16 4.77 -3.00
N ASN A 105 1.74 5.46 -2.02
CA ASN A 105 2.20 6.85 -2.15
C ASN A 105 3.25 7.05 -3.24
N ILE A 106 4.13 6.07 -3.45
CA ILE A 106 5.19 6.16 -4.46
C ILE A 106 4.83 5.43 -5.77
N LEU A 107 3.68 4.76 -5.82
CA LEU A 107 3.31 3.90 -6.94
C LEU A 107 3.22 4.67 -8.26
N ALA A 108 2.31 5.63 -8.35
CA ALA A 108 2.01 6.33 -9.59
C ALA A 108 3.11 7.33 -9.99
N THR A 109 3.78 7.93 -9.01
CA THR A 109 4.75 9.00 -9.23
C THR A 109 6.16 8.50 -9.52
N ILE A 110 6.50 7.31 -9.03
CA ILE A 110 7.87 6.79 -9.11
C ILE A 110 7.92 5.40 -9.73
N ILE A 111 7.18 4.43 -9.18
CA ILE A 111 7.34 3.03 -9.57
C ILE A 111 6.83 2.79 -10.99
N GLU A 112 5.61 3.23 -11.30
CA GLU A 112 4.95 3.01 -12.59
C GLU A 112 5.64 3.72 -13.75
N THR A 113 6.39 4.78 -13.49
CA THR A 113 7.11 5.55 -14.51
C THR A 113 8.45 4.93 -14.92
N ASN A 114 8.90 3.88 -14.22
CA ASN A 114 10.22 3.28 -14.40
C ASN A 114 10.17 1.77 -14.70
N VAL A 115 9.08 1.30 -15.27
CA VAL A 115 8.90 -0.09 -15.72
C VAL A 115 8.45 -0.14 -17.18
N SER A 116 8.55 -1.31 -17.83
CA SER A 116 8.04 -1.47 -19.20
C SER A 116 6.50 -1.48 -19.21
N VAL A 117 5.93 -1.15 -20.38
CA VAL A 117 4.48 -1.15 -20.60
C VAL A 117 3.86 -2.51 -20.31
N GLU A 118 4.54 -3.60 -20.71
CA GLU A 118 4.08 -4.98 -20.53
C GLU A 118 4.02 -5.32 -19.03
N LYS A 119 5.06 -4.96 -18.26
CA LYS A 119 5.10 -5.16 -16.81
C LYS A 119 4.02 -4.36 -16.09
N LEU A 120 3.84 -3.11 -16.51
CA LEU A 120 2.80 -2.26 -15.96
C LEU A 120 1.40 -2.80 -16.27
N ALA A 121 1.16 -3.30 -17.48
CA ALA A 121 -0.12 -3.91 -17.89
C ALA A 121 -0.44 -5.13 -17.02
N ASP A 122 0.50 -6.07 -16.87
CA ASP A 122 0.35 -7.25 -16.03
C ASP A 122 0.05 -6.87 -14.58
N PHE A 123 0.78 -5.91 -14.03
CA PHE A 123 0.55 -5.36 -12.70
C PHE A 123 -0.86 -4.78 -12.56
N LYS A 124 -1.30 -3.95 -13.51
CA LYS A 124 -2.64 -3.33 -13.48
C LYS A 124 -3.74 -4.39 -13.48
N ILE A 125 -3.65 -5.42 -14.33
CA ILE A 125 -4.62 -6.52 -14.37
C ILE A 125 -4.75 -7.18 -13.00
N LYS A 126 -3.63 -7.57 -12.38
CA LYS A 126 -3.60 -8.22 -11.06
C LYS A 126 -4.15 -7.30 -9.98
N SER A 127 -3.67 -6.06 -9.92
CA SER A 127 -4.07 -5.08 -8.91
C SER A 127 -5.55 -4.72 -9.00
N TYR A 128 -6.12 -4.57 -10.22
CA TYR A 128 -7.54 -4.31 -10.41
C TYR A 128 -8.41 -5.48 -9.94
N LYS A 129 -8.00 -6.72 -10.26
CA LYS A 129 -8.69 -7.92 -9.81
C LYS A 129 -8.72 -8.04 -8.27
N GLN A 130 -7.60 -7.79 -7.60
CA GLN A 130 -7.55 -7.81 -6.14
C GLN A 130 -8.50 -6.78 -5.50
N ARG A 131 -8.67 -5.60 -6.10
CA ARG A 131 -9.53 -4.52 -5.58
C ARG A 131 -11.03 -4.76 -5.73
N GLU A 132 -11.44 -5.72 -6.53
CA GLU A 132 -12.88 -6.02 -6.77
C GLU A 132 -13.62 -6.22 -5.45
N TYR A 133 -13.05 -6.97 -4.52
CA TYR A 133 -13.68 -7.19 -3.21
C TYR A 133 -13.91 -5.87 -2.43
N PHE A 134 -13.00 -4.92 -2.51
CA PHE A 134 -13.21 -3.63 -1.82
C PHE A 134 -14.34 -2.83 -2.47
N PHE A 135 -14.47 -2.87 -3.80
CA PHE A 135 -15.61 -2.26 -4.47
C PHE A 135 -16.94 -2.93 -4.07
N GLU A 136 -16.98 -4.25 -4.01
CA GLU A 136 -18.15 -5.01 -3.54
C GLU A 136 -18.51 -4.64 -2.10
N LEU A 137 -17.53 -4.57 -1.21
CA LEU A 137 -17.73 -4.17 0.19
C LEU A 137 -18.33 -2.76 0.27
N LEU A 138 -17.79 -1.80 -0.47
CA LEU A 138 -18.31 -0.43 -0.52
C LEU A 138 -19.74 -0.38 -1.13
N GLN A 139 -20.01 -1.18 -2.15
CA GLN A 139 -21.34 -1.27 -2.77
C GLN A 139 -22.38 -1.83 -1.78
N ILE A 140 -22.02 -2.82 -0.95
CA ILE A 140 -22.89 -3.37 0.10
C ILE A 140 -23.19 -2.29 1.15
N GLN A 141 -22.20 -1.51 1.56
CA GLN A 141 -22.39 -0.44 2.56
C GLN A 141 -23.18 0.75 1.99
N CYS A 142 -23.05 1.02 0.69
CA CYS A 142 -23.64 2.16 -0.01
C CYS A 142 -24.47 1.68 -1.24
N PRO A 143 -25.57 0.94 -1.06
CA PRO A 143 -26.31 0.34 -2.18
C PRO A 143 -26.94 1.37 -3.13
N GLN A 144 -27.08 2.63 -2.71
CA GLN A 144 -27.60 3.73 -3.52
C GLN A 144 -26.59 4.27 -4.54
N LEU A 145 -25.29 3.94 -4.41
CA LEU A 145 -24.26 4.46 -5.30
C LEU A 145 -24.18 3.65 -6.60
N SER A 146 -24.00 4.33 -7.72
CA SER A 146 -23.66 3.68 -8.98
C SER A 146 -22.22 3.11 -8.93
N PRO A 147 -21.87 2.13 -9.78
CA PRO A 147 -20.52 1.58 -9.83
C PRO A 147 -19.41 2.65 -10.04
N LYS A 148 -19.73 3.72 -10.76
CA LYS A 148 -18.81 4.85 -10.95
C LYS A 148 -18.59 5.62 -9.64
N GLN A 149 -19.64 5.86 -8.88
CA GLN A 149 -19.56 6.54 -7.58
C GLN A 149 -18.84 5.68 -6.54
N VAL A 150 -19.04 4.35 -6.56
CA VAL A 150 -18.26 3.43 -5.69
C VAL A 150 -16.76 3.51 -5.98
N LYS A 151 -16.36 3.57 -7.27
CA LYS A 151 -14.95 3.77 -7.63
C LYS A 151 -14.42 5.13 -7.17
N MET A 152 -15.21 6.18 -7.27
CA MET A 152 -14.83 7.51 -6.75
C MET A 152 -14.69 7.48 -5.23
N LEU A 153 -15.61 6.86 -4.51
CA LEU A 153 -15.52 6.69 -3.06
C LEU A 153 -14.25 5.93 -2.66
N PHE A 154 -13.97 4.81 -3.34
CA PHE A 154 -12.74 4.05 -3.13
C PHE A 154 -11.48 4.93 -3.29
N LEU A 155 -11.38 5.68 -4.39
CA LEU A 155 -10.23 6.56 -4.64
C LEU A 155 -10.11 7.66 -3.57
N THR A 156 -11.25 8.26 -3.19
CA THR A 156 -11.31 9.27 -2.14
C THR A 156 -10.78 8.73 -0.81
N LEU A 157 -11.23 7.54 -0.41
CA LEU A 157 -10.77 6.89 0.82
C LEU A 157 -9.28 6.52 0.75
N MET A 158 -8.83 5.94 -0.38
CA MET A 158 -7.42 5.55 -0.56
C MET A 158 -6.48 6.76 -0.51
N TYR A 159 -6.80 7.83 -1.23
CA TYR A 159 -5.94 9.03 -1.26
C TYR A 159 -5.88 9.72 0.10
N HIS A 160 -7.02 9.77 0.82
CA HIS A 160 -7.03 10.31 2.17
C HIS A 160 -6.22 9.44 3.14
N ALA A 161 -6.40 8.12 3.09
CA ALA A 161 -5.64 7.18 3.92
C ALA A 161 -4.13 7.32 3.71
N CYS A 162 -3.68 7.42 2.46
CA CYS A 162 -2.28 7.61 2.10
C CYS A 162 -1.72 8.96 2.58
N GLY A 163 -2.46 10.05 2.35
CA GLY A 163 -2.06 11.38 2.81
C GLY A 163 -1.98 11.45 4.33
N LEU A 164 -2.98 10.90 5.02
CA LEU A 164 -3.03 10.87 6.47
C LEU A 164 -1.87 10.04 7.06
N ASP A 165 -1.54 8.87 6.48
CA ASP A 165 -0.39 8.07 6.90
C ASP A 165 0.91 8.85 6.84
N SER A 166 1.11 9.64 5.80
CA SER A 166 2.31 10.47 5.62
C SER A 166 2.48 11.55 6.69
N HIS A 167 1.39 12.01 7.31
CA HIS A 167 1.40 13.08 8.32
C HIS A 167 1.29 12.59 9.76
N THR A 168 0.78 11.39 9.99
CA THR A 168 0.64 10.84 11.36
C THR A 168 1.86 10.10 11.87
N HIS A 169 2.90 9.96 11.02
CA HIS A 169 4.18 9.35 11.40
C HIS A 169 5.32 10.32 11.07
N GLY A 170 5.96 10.82 12.14
CA GLY A 170 7.17 11.60 12.02
C GLY A 170 8.36 10.76 11.53
N THR A 171 9.27 11.40 10.84
CA THR A 171 10.61 10.87 10.61
C THR A 171 11.54 11.40 11.70
N LYS A 172 12.61 10.66 11.99
CA LYS A 172 13.64 11.16 12.92
C LYS A 172 14.16 12.55 12.53
N LEU A 173 14.29 12.81 11.24
CA LEU A 173 14.69 14.12 10.72
C LEU A 173 13.68 15.21 11.08
N LEU A 174 12.37 14.92 10.97
CA LEU A 174 11.33 15.87 11.36
C LEU A 174 11.37 16.13 12.87
N GLU A 175 11.49 15.08 13.69
CA GLU A 175 11.59 15.22 15.15
C GLU A 175 12.78 16.09 15.57
N ASP A 176 13.96 15.85 14.98
CA ASP A 176 15.17 16.61 15.25
C ASP A 176 15.02 18.08 14.78
N ALA A 177 14.40 18.32 13.64
CA ALA A 177 14.14 19.66 13.13
C ALA A 177 13.15 20.45 13.99
N MET A 178 12.05 19.80 14.44
CA MET A 178 11.07 20.42 15.34
C MET A 178 11.68 20.74 16.71
N ALA A 179 12.49 19.83 17.26
CA ALA A 179 13.21 20.07 18.49
C ALA A 179 14.19 21.25 18.37
N LEU A 180 14.94 21.33 17.26
CA LEU A 180 15.85 22.46 16.99
C LEU A 180 15.09 23.79 16.87
N ALA A 181 13.88 23.75 16.29
CA ALA A 181 13.03 24.93 16.11
C ALA A 181 12.24 25.32 17.39
N ASN A 182 12.34 24.56 18.48
CA ASN A 182 11.51 24.69 19.70
C ASN A 182 9.99 24.65 19.40
N LEU A 183 9.59 23.76 18.46
CA LEU A 183 8.20 23.54 18.10
C LEU A 183 7.75 22.17 18.63
N GLU A 184 6.49 22.10 19.06
CA GLU A 184 5.88 20.84 19.47
C GLU A 184 5.37 20.05 18.27
N ILE A 185 5.51 18.73 18.33
CA ILE A 185 4.93 17.82 17.34
C ILE A 185 3.65 17.25 17.93
N TYR A 186 2.54 17.45 17.22
CA TYR A 186 1.26 16.83 17.55
C TYR A 186 1.00 15.68 16.58
N TYR A 187 0.96 14.46 17.09
CA TYR A 187 0.56 13.29 16.31
C TYR A 187 -0.89 12.96 16.62
N ASP A 188 -1.75 13.18 15.65
CA ASP A 188 -3.15 12.81 15.74
C ASP A 188 -3.33 11.27 15.64
N ASN A 189 -4.43 10.79 16.23
CA ASN A 189 -4.78 9.39 16.12
C ASN A 189 -5.29 9.06 14.70
N TYR A 190 -4.52 8.28 13.96
CA TYR A 190 -4.84 7.89 12.59
C TYR A 190 -6.24 7.29 12.45
N CYS A 191 -6.59 6.30 13.30
CA CYS A 191 -7.89 5.64 13.24
C CYS A 191 -9.04 6.62 13.50
N GLN A 192 -8.88 7.55 14.42
CA GLN A 192 -9.90 8.54 14.71
C GLN A 192 -10.12 9.50 13.53
N LEU A 193 -9.06 10.03 12.95
CA LEU A 193 -9.14 10.92 11.79
C LEU A 193 -9.71 10.18 10.58
N MET A 194 -9.22 8.97 10.31
CA MET A 194 -9.67 8.17 9.17
C MET A 194 -11.15 7.75 9.33
N SER A 195 -11.59 7.31 10.50
CA SER A 195 -13.00 6.93 10.73
C SER A 195 -13.94 8.12 10.60
N THR A 196 -13.55 9.28 11.11
CA THR A 196 -14.31 10.54 10.93
C THR A 196 -14.47 10.88 9.44
N PHE A 197 -13.39 10.76 8.66
CA PHE A 197 -13.43 11.03 7.23
C PHE A 197 -14.31 10.02 6.48
N ILE A 198 -14.22 8.72 6.82
CA ILE A 198 -15.09 7.69 6.22
C ILE A 198 -16.57 8.03 6.47
N ILE A 199 -16.95 8.38 7.71
CA ILE A 199 -18.32 8.77 8.05
C ILE A 199 -18.77 9.98 7.23
N MET A 200 -17.93 11.00 7.10
CA MET A 200 -18.21 12.18 6.26
C MET A 200 -18.46 11.80 4.81
N CYS A 201 -17.64 10.91 4.24
CA CYS A 201 -17.82 10.41 2.88
C CYS A 201 -19.14 9.65 2.73
N LEU A 202 -19.43 8.70 3.64
CA LEU A 202 -20.66 7.89 3.58
C LEU A 202 -21.94 8.73 3.69
N ASN A 203 -21.91 9.84 4.43
CA ASN A 203 -23.04 10.76 4.57
C ASN A 203 -23.24 11.67 3.37
N ASN A 204 -22.18 12.02 2.65
CA ASN A 204 -22.20 13.06 1.61
C ASN A 204 -22.03 12.53 0.18
N PHE A 205 -21.63 11.28 0.01
CA PHE A 205 -21.54 10.67 -1.32
C PHE A 205 -22.95 10.33 -1.81
N LYS A 206 -23.41 11.11 -2.80
CA LYS A 206 -24.74 10.99 -3.41
C LYS A 206 -24.62 10.71 -4.89
#